data_ee8ce6e56963ac1002f31385f12ebd3e
#
_entry.id   ee8ce6e56963ac1002f31385f12ebd3e
#
_cell.length_a   1.000
_cell.length_b   1.000
_cell.length_c   1.000
_cell.angle_alpha   90.00
_cell.angle_beta   90.00
_cell.angle_gamma   90.00
#
_symmetry.space_group_name_H-M   'P 1'
#
loop_
_entity.id
_entity.type
_entity.pdbx_description
1 polymer ?
#
loop_
_entity_poly.entity_id
_entity_poly.type
_entity_poly.pdbx_seq_one_letter_code
_entity_poly.pdbx_strand_id
1 'polypeptide(L)' 'MKNDARIAKLVAEIRKHKDAYYNGTPLISDAAYDQLEDELRELDP' A
#
# COMPACT_ATOMS: atom_id res chain seq x y z
N MET A 1 10.95 -14.79 -0.03
CA MET A 1 11.12 -15.47 -1.28
C MET A 1 10.30 -14.86 -2.37
N LYS A 2 9.41 -15.59 -3.03
CA LYS A 2 8.66 -14.99 -4.14
C LYS A 2 7.85 -13.80 -3.73
N ASN A 3 7.30 -13.81 -2.51
CA ASN A 3 6.44 -12.74 -2.04
C ASN A 3 7.22 -11.57 -1.44
N ASP A 4 8.50 -11.74 -1.17
CA ASP A 4 9.28 -10.70 -0.51
C ASP A 4 9.35 -9.43 -1.35
N ALA A 5 9.62 -9.57 -2.64
CA ALA A 5 9.69 -8.42 -3.54
C ALA A 5 8.31 -7.75 -3.67
N ARG A 6 7.26 -8.56 -3.73
CA ARG A 6 5.90 -8.04 -3.81
C ARG A 6 5.53 -7.30 -2.53
N ILE A 7 5.85 -7.89 -1.39
CA ILE A 7 5.57 -7.29 -0.09
C ILE A 7 6.32 -5.96 0.03
N ALA A 8 7.58 -5.93 -0.32
CA ALA A 8 8.37 -4.70 -0.25
C ALA A 8 7.78 -3.62 -1.14
N LYS A 9 7.33 -3.99 -2.33
CA LYS A 9 6.71 -3.04 -3.24
C LYS A 9 5.41 -2.51 -2.68
N LEU A 10 4.58 -3.38 -2.11
CA LEU A 10 3.32 -2.97 -1.52
C LEU A 10 3.54 -2.03 -0.33
N VAL A 11 4.51 -2.34 0.51
CA VAL A 11 4.83 -1.49 1.64
C VAL A 11 5.25 -0.11 1.16
N ALA A 12 6.11 -0.05 0.14
CA ALA A 12 6.56 1.23 -0.40
C ALA A 12 5.39 2.03 -0.98
N GLU A 13 4.50 1.35 -1.71
CA GLU A 13 3.34 2.00 -2.29
C GLU A 13 2.41 2.54 -1.21
N ILE A 14 2.14 1.75 -0.19
CA ILE A 14 1.26 2.14 0.90
C ILE A 14 1.84 3.36 1.63
N ARG A 15 3.14 3.35 1.90
CA ARG A 15 3.78 4.49 2.56
C ARG A 15 3.70 5.74 1.72
N LYS A 16 3.91 5.61 0.42
CA LYS A 16 3.84 6.73 -0.50
C LYS A 16 2.45 7.36 -0.49
N HIS A 17 1.43 6.53 -0.56
CA HIS A 17 0.05 7.02 -0.58
C HIS A 17 -0.38 7.56 0.78
N LYS A 18 0.14 6.97 1.84
CA LYS A 18 -0.13 7.46 3.18
C LYS A 18 0.44 8.87 3.37
N ASP A 19 1.67 9.08 2.91
CA ASP A 19 2.30 10.41 2.97
C ASP A 19 1.50 11.43 2.16
N ALA A 20 1.08 11.05 0.97
CA ALA A 20 0.27 11.93 0.13
C ALA A 20 -1.04 12.29 0.81
N TYR A 21 -1.65 11.31 1.48
CA TYR A 21 -2.89 11.52 2.20
C TYR A 21 -2.71 12.54 3.33
N TYR A 22 -1.66 12.39 4.12
CA TYR A 22 -1.37 13.32 5.21
C TYR A 22 -1.05 14.73 4.70
N ASN A 23 -0.46 14.82 3.52
CA ASN A 23 -0.15 16.12 2.93
C ASN A 23 -1.35 16.77 2.27
N GLY A 24 -2.50 16.10 2.27
CA GLY A 24 -3.72 16.65 1.72
C GLY A 24 -3.86 16.50 0.21
N THR A 25 -2.99 15.71 -0.41
CA THR A 25 -3.04 15.46 -1.85
C THR A 25 -3.00 13.96 -2.13
N PRO A 26 -4.09 13.25 -1.79
CA PRO A 26 -4.13 11.80 -2.03
C PRO A 26 -4.01 11.50 -3.51
N LEU A 27 -3.20 10.48 -3.84
CA LEU A 27 -2.97 10.07 -5.21
C LEU A 27 -3.96 9.03 -5.69
N ILE A 28 -4.60 8.34 -4.76
CA ILE A 28 -5.58 7.29 -5.07
C ILE A 28 -6.77 7.43 -4.13
N SER A 29 -7.86 6.75 -4.47
CA SER A 29 -9.05 6.75 -3.63
C SER A 29 -8.84 5.89 -2.39
N ASP A 30 -9.70 6.10 -1.38
CA ASP A 30 -9.66 5.28 -0.17
C ASP A 30 -9.88 3.82 -0.48
N ALA A 31 -10.76 3.51 -1.44
CA ALA A 31 -11.02 2.13 -1.82
C ALA A 31 -9.76 1.49 -2.42
N ALA A 32 -9.04 2.22 -3.25
CA ALA A 32 -7.80 1.71 -3.83
C ALA A 32 -6.73 1.51 -2.76
N TYR A 33 -6.65 2.42 -1.79
CA TYR A 33 -5.72 2.30 -0.68
C TYR A 33 -6.04 1.04 0.15
N ASP A 34 -7.31 0.83 0.44
CA ASP A 34 -7.74 -0.35 1.19
C ASP A 34 -7.36 -1.63 0.47
N GLN A 35 -7.47 -1.64 -0.87
CA GLN A 35 -7.08 -2.82 -1.64
C GLN A 35 -5.60 -3.13 -1.50
N LEU A 36 -4.76 -2.10 -1.46
CA LEU A 36 -3.33 -2.29 -1.25
C LEU A 36 -3.07 -2.92 0.11
N GLU A 37 -3.75 -2.44 1.14
CA GLU A 37 -3.58 -2.98 2.48
C GLU A 37 -4.09 -4.41 2.57
N ASP A 38 -5.21 -4.71 1.92
CA ASP A 38 -5.76 -6.06 1.90
C ASP A 38 -4.80 -7.03 1.22
N GLU A 39 -4.22 -6.61 0.11
CA GLU A 39 -3.28 -7.44 -0.60
C GLU A 39 -2.04 -7.72 0.26
N LEU A 40 -1.54 -6.70 0.93
CA LEU A 40 -0.39 -6.87 1.82
C LEU A 40 -0.73 -7.84 2.95
N ARG A 41 -1.91 -7.73 3.51
CA ARG A 41 -2.35 -8.60 4.60
C ARG A 41 -2.42 -10.05 4.15
N GLU A 42 -2.83 -10.29 2.91
CA GLU A 42 -2.87 -11.65 2.38
C GLU A 42 -1.48 -12.25 2.18
N LEU A 43 -0.53 -11.41 1.78
CA LEU A 43 0.83 -11.87 1.51
C LEU A 43 1.66 -11.98 2.79
N ASP A 44 1.34 -11.16 3.78
CA ASP A 44 2.09 -11.12 5.04
C ASP A 44 1.10 -10.95 6.20
N PRO A 45 0.35 -12.01 6.54
CA PRO A 45 -0.64 -11.94 7.62
C PRO A 45 -0.06 -11.78 9.01
#